data_f3cd61ce43fa34678ea9eabcd804e5d7
#
_entry.id   f3cd61ce43fa34678ea9eabcd804e5d7
#
_cell.length_a   1.000
_cell.length_b   1.000
_cell.length_c   1.000
_cell.angle_alpha   90.00
_cell.angle_beta   90.00
_cell.angle_gamma   90.00
#
_symmetry.space_group_name_H-M   'P 1'
#
loop_
_entity.id
_entity.type
_entity.pdbx_description
1 polymer ?
#
loop_
_entity_poly.entity_id
_entity_poly.type
_entity_poly.pdbx_seq_one_letter_code
_entity_poly.pdbx_strand_id
1 'polypeptide(L)'
;MSGASLALTVPAEQNPAQFYKRRARAVYPLFWLAWFVVFSYRLVAHPGSFGGARTVTLVLTLLGLDNFAVAAGWVGTDFACVGEWFLGSILFLYLLFPLLQRGLRKRPWLTWALTLAVCIPVHLLGWDARLVAVHIPEFLFGMTFLTLAGRTRYILAPLLLAGAVLAQPWDGKITCALAGAGVFILLALAAPLLDRPWPRAVGAQLAKISYAVFLVHHVLIQELAAHFDLAVLSRRDTAFLFVVYLAATFAAAHALLWLQRTLRTGLAALCPQI
;
A
#
# COMPACT_ATOMS: atom_id res chain seq x y z
N MET A 1 -5.36 -3.70 -6.65
CA MET A 1 -6.05 -2.41 -6.89
C MET A 1 -5.15 -1.36 -7.54
N SER A 2 -3.94 -1.07 -7.04
CA SER A 2 -3.03 -0.05 -7.63
C SER A 2 -2.71 -0.29 -9.10
N GLY A 3 -2.48 -1.54 -9.53
CA GLY A 3 -2.24 -1.88 -10.94
C GLY A 3 -3.41 -1.50 -11.86
N ALA A 4 -4.65 -1.79 -11.44
CA ALA A 4 -5.85 -1.43 -12.20
C ALA A 4 -6.02 0.09 -12.32
N SER A 5 -5.85 0.81 -11.23
CA SER A 5 -5.94 2.28 -11.22
C SER A 5 -4.91 2.92 -12.14
N LEU A 6 -3.67 2.42 -12.14
CA LEU A 6 -2.62 2.92 -13.03
C LEU A 6 -2.90 2.58 -14.49
N ALA A 7 -3.35 1.36 -14.78
CA ALA A 7 -3.69 0.96 -16.14
C ALA A 7 -4.84 1.78 -16.73
N LEU A 8 -5.77 2.26 -15.88
CA LEU A 8 -6.87 3.16 -16.28
C LEU A 8 -6.43 4.60 -16.51
N THR A 9 -5.50 5.10 -15.68
CA THR A 9 -5.24 6.55 -15.60
C THR A 9 -3.96 6.99 -16.30
N VAL A 10 -3.06 6.04 -16.58
CA VAL A 10 -1.75 6.34 -17.19
C VAL A 10 -1.75 5.93 -18.66
N PRO A 11 -1.68 6.88 -19.60
CA PRO A 11 -1.54 6.58 -21.02
C PRO A 11 -0.31 5.72 -21.29
N ALA A 12 -0.44 4.79 -22.24
CA ALA A 12 0.63 3.84 -22.54
C ALA A 12 1.86 4.48 -23.18
N GLU A 13 1.68 5.64 -23.77
CA GLU A 13 2.74 6.43 -24.44
C GLU A 13 3.36 7.48 -23.52
N GLN A 14 2.92 7.51 -22.25
CA GLN A 14 3.47 8.48 -21.29
C GLN A 14 4.98 8.26 -21.10
N ASN A 15 5.74 9.36 -21.14
CA ASN A 15 7.17 9.35 -20.83
C ASN A 15 7.40 8.83 -19.40
N PRO A 16 8.22 7.78 -19.22
CA PRO A 16 8.48 7.20 -17.89
C PRO A 16 9.01 8.23 -16.87
N ALA A 17 9.86 9.16 -17.29
CA ALA A 17 10.40 10.19 -16.40
C ALA A 17 9.28 11.11 -15.84
N GLN A 18 8.32 11.48 -16.69
CA GLN A 18 7.16 12.26 -16.24
C GLN A 18 6.26 11.44 -15.30
N PHE A 19 6.09 10.14 -15.56
CA PHE A 19 5.36 9.24 -14.68
C PHE A 19 6.03 9.20 -13.29
N TYR A 20 7.34 8.93 -13.22
CA TYR A 20 8.05 8.85 -11.94
C TYR A 20 8.02 10.18 -11.19
N LYS A 21 8.22 11.31 -11.87
CA LYS A 21 8.12 12.64 -11.26
C LYS A 21 6.74 12.90 -10.65
N ARG A 22 5.65 12.50 -11.34
CA ARG A 22 4.28 12.62 -10.82
C ARG A 22 4.07 11.74 -9.59
N ARG A 23 4.56 10.48 -9.61
CA ARG A 23 4.43 9.57 -8.47
C ARG A 23 5.23 10.04 -7.27
N ALA A 24 6.46 10.45 -7.46
CA ALA A 24 7.28 11.01 -6.38
C ALA A 24 6.60 12.22 -5.73
N ARG A 25 6.08 13.16 -6.52
CA ARG A 25 5.35 14.34 -6.00
C ARG A 25 4.04 13.98 -5.28
N ALA A 26 3.40 12.89 -5.63
CA ALA A 26 2.18 12.45 -4.98
C ALA A 26 2.44 11.73 -3.66
N VAL A 27 3.56 11.01 -3.55
CA VAL A 27 3.86 10.13 -2.43
C VAL A 27 4.72 10.82 -1.37
N TYR A 28 5.90 11.31 -1.76
CA TYR A 28 6.92 11.73 -0.80
C TYR A 28 6.57 12.92 0.10
N PRO A 29 5.90 13.99 -0.36
CA PRO A 29 5.66 15.13 0.53
C PRO A 29 4.80 14.81 1.74
N LEU A 30 3.77 13.96 1.57
CA LEU A 30 2.92 13.55 2.68
C LEU A 30 3.62 12.49 3.55
N PHE A 31 4.37 11.58 2.92
CA PHE A 31 5.17 10.59 3.62
C PHE A 31 6.20 11.24 4.54
N TRP A 32 7.02 12.15 4.03
CA TRP A 32 8.04 12.81 4.84
C TRP A 32 7.44 13.63 5.98
N LEU A 33 6.30 14.26 5.75
CA LEU A 33 5.60 14.99 6.81
C LEU A 33 5.10 14.04 7.89
N ALA A 34 4.44 12.94 7.52
CA ALA A 34 3.97 11.93 8.46
C ALA A 34 5.15 11.32 9.24
N TRP A 35 6.20 10.93 8.52
CA TRP A 35 7.40 10.37 9.11
C TRP A 35 8.03 11.35 10.13
N PHE A 36 8.22 12.61 9.76
CA PHE A 36 8.80 13.62 10.64
C PHE A 36 7.97 13.82 11.91
N VAL A 37 6.64 13.89 11.79
CA VAL A 37 5.74 14.03 12.95
C VAL A 37 5.85 12.82 13.88
N VAL A 38 5.78 11.61 13.33
CA VAL A 38 5.84 10.38 14.13
C VAL A 38 7.24 10.14 14.68
N PHE A 39 8.29 10.41 13.92
CA PHE A 39 9.66 10.33 14.38
C PHE A 39 9.91 11.27 15.57
N SER A 40 9.47 12.52 15.47
CA SER A 40 9.59 13.50 16.57
C SER A 40 8.79 13.06 17.80
N TYR A 41 7.57 12.54 17.60
CA TYR A 41 6.77 11.97 18.68
C TYR A 41 7.50 10.82 19.37
N ARG A 42 8.04 9.86 18.63
CA ARG A 42 8.75 8.70 19.20
C ARG A 42 10.02 9.09 19.93
N LEU A 43 10.76 10.09 19.46
CA LEU A 43 11.94 10.59 20.18
C LEU A 43 11.60 11.12 21.58
N VAL A 44 10.43 11.75 21.73
CA VAL A 44 9.98 12.36 22.99
C VAL A 44 9.26 11.34 23.87
N ALA A 45 8.28 10.62 23.31
CA ALA A 45 7.40 9.72 24.07
C ALA A 45 8.06 8.36 24.38
N HIS A 46 8.95 7.88 23.51
CA HIS A 46 9.60 6.58 23.63
C HIS A 46 11.13 6.72 23.42
N PRO A 47 11.86 7.31 24.36
CA PRO A 47 13.31 7.48 24.26
C PRO A 47 14.00 6.14 24.03
N GLY A 48 14.91 6.07 23.05
CA GLY A 48 15.62 4.85 22.70
C GLY A 48 14.93 3.98 21.63
N SER A 49 13.77 4.37 21.10
CA SER A 49 13.03 3.61 20.04
C SER A 49 13.88 3.31 18.81
N PHE A 50 14.87 4.14 18.51
CA PHE A 50 15.78 3.98 17.37
C PHE A 50 17.19 3.54 17.82
N GLY A 51 17.31 2.98 19.02
CA GLY A 51 18.57 2.47 19.57
C GLY A 51 19.13 1.35 18.69
N GLY A 52 20.39 1.51 18.26
CA GLY A 52 21.05 0.57 17.36
C GLY A 52 20.86 0.83 15.85
N ALA A 53 19.97 1.75 15.44
CA ALA A 53 19.85 2.15 14.05
C ALA A 53 21.07 3.00 13.62
N ARG A 54 21.71 2.62 12.52
CA ARG A 54 22.84 3.38 11.98
C ARG A 54 22.35 4.60 11.23
N THR A 55 22.96 5.76 11.42
CA THR A 55 22.56 7.02 10.77
C THR A 55 22.45 6.90 9.23
N VAL A 56 23.30 6.06 8.61
CA VAL A 56 23.23 5.82 7.16
C VAL A 56 21.91 5.18 6.73
N THR A 57 21.24 4.43 7.61
CA THR A 57 19.93 3.81 7.28
C THR A 57 18.80 4.85 7.19
N LEU A 58 19.00 6.06 7.71
CA LEU A 58 18.05 7.16 7.54
C LEU A 58 17.79 7.50 6.07
N VAL A 59 18.80 7.35 5.20
CA VAL A 59 18.63 7.55 3.76
C VAL A 59 17.64 6.51 3.19
N LEU A 60 17.71 5.26 3.64
CA LEU A 60 16.77 4.21 3.23
C LEU A 60 15.35 4.54 3.68
N THR A 61 15.17 5.00 4.92
CA THR A 61 13.88 5.42 5.45
C THR A 61 13.30 6.59 4.66
N LEU A 62 14.09 7.63 4.39
CA LEU A 62 13.64 8.78 3.61
C LEU A 62 13.26 8.43 2.16
N LEU A 63 13.85 7.36 1.61
CA LEU A 63 13.48 6.81 0.31
C LEU A 63 12.30 5.82 0.40
N GLY A 64 11.90 5.38 1.61
CA GLY A 64 10.88 4.36 1.85
C GLY A 64 11.35 2.94 1.49
N LEU A 65 12.67 2.68 1.55
CA LEU A 65 13.30 1.41 1.17
C LEU A 65 13.85 0.62 2.37
N ASP A 66 13.77 1.17 3.56
CA ASP A 66 14.26 0.61 4.81
C ASP A 66 13.67 -0.77 5.11
N ASN A 67 12.37 -0.89 5.03
CA ASN A 67 11.67 -2.15 5.30
C ASN A 67 12.07 -3.25 4.31
N PHE A 68 12.34 -2.89 3.05
CA PHE A 68 12.90 -3.81 2.07
C PHE A 68 14.32 -4.26 2.47
N ALA A 69 15.15 -3.34 2.92
CA ALA A 69 16.52 -3.65 3.35
C ALA A 69 16.53 -4.55 4.60
N VAL A 70 15.60 -4.34 5.54
CA VAL A 70 15.39 -5.22 6.70
C VAL A 70 14.88 -6.60 6.27
N ALA A 71 13.88 -6.67 5.37
CA ALA A 71 13.35 -7.92 4.87
C ALA A 71 14.37 -8.74 4.07
N ALA A 72 15.31 -8.07 3.39
CA ALA A 72 16.42 -8.69 2.69
C ALA A 72 17.60 -9.07 3.62
N GLY A 73 17.51 -8.77 4.91
CA GLY A 73 18.57 -9.05 5.88
C GLY A 73 19.81 -8.14 5.76
N TRP A 74 19.73 -7.04 5.02
CA TRP A 74 20.86 -6.12 4.84
C TRP A 74 21.03 -5.16 6.03
N VAL A 75 19.96 -4.90 6.76
CA VAL A 75 19.90 -3.99 7.90
C VAL A 75 19.13 -4.65 9.03
N GLY A 76 19.64 -4.56 10.27
CA GLY A 76 18.96 -5.13 11.44
C GLY A 76 17.91 -4.18 12.03
N THR A 77 18.22 -2.88 12.05
CA THR A 77 17.35 -1.81 12.59
C THR A 77 17.43 -0.56 11.72
N ASP A 78 16.34 0.19 11.65
CA ASP A 78 16.19 1.39 10.83
C ASP A 78 15.42 2.49 11.58
N PHE A 79 15.00 3.52 10.85
CA PHE A 79 14.18 4.63 11.36
C PHE A 79 12.72 4.54 10.90
N ALA A 80 12.25 3.36 10.48
CA ALA A 80 10.87 3.17 10.09
C ALA A 80 9.90 3.44 11.24
N CYS A 81 8.84 4.19 10.98
CA CYS A 81 7.87 4.54 12.01
C CYS A 81 6.42 4.76 11.52
N VAL A 82 6.16 4.80 10.21
CA VAL A 82 4.82 5.06 9.64
C VAL A 82 4.29 3.95 8.71
N GLY A 83 4.81 2.74 8.82
CA GLY A 83 4.38 1.60 8.01
C GLY A 83 5.00 1.58 6.60
N GLU A 84 6.26 1.90 6.48
CA GLU A 84 7.06 2.00 5.25
C GLU A 84 7.10 0.70 4.43
N TRP A 85 6.81 -0.44 5.05
CA TRP A 85 6.86 -1.75 4.41
C TRP A 85 6.02 -1.83 3.11
N PHE A 86 4.83 -1.25 3.11
CA PHE A 86 4.00 -1.18 1.91
C PHE A 86 4.47 -0.10 0.95
N LEU A 87 4.98 1.02 1.49
CA LEU A 87 5.49 2.12 0.67
C LEU A 87 6.65 1.66 -0.20
N GLY A 88 7.61 0.95 0.37
CA GLY A 88 8.72 0.37 -0.38
C GLY A 88 8.23 -0.54 -1.51
N SER A 89 7.30 -1.45 -1.20
CA SER A 89 6.72 -2.36 -2.20
C SER A 89 6.02 -1.61 -3.32
N ILE A 90 5.19 -0.60 -3.02
CA ILE A 90 4.48 0.16 -4.06
C ILE A 90 5.40 1.03 -4.91
N LEU A 91 6.47 1.58 -4.34
CA LEU A 91 7.48 2.34 -5.09
C LEU A 91 8.21 1.45 -6.11
N PHE A 92 8.61 0.24 -5.73
CA PHE A 92 9.17 -0.73 -6.66
C PHE A 92 8.17 -1.16 -7.74
N LEU A 93 6.90 -1.37 -7.39
CA LEU A 93 5.86 -1.68 -8.37
C LEU A 93 5.65 -0.51 -9.34
N TYR A 94 5.74 0.74 -8.87
CA TYR A 94 5.73 1.91 -9.76
C TYR A 94 6.94 1.95 -10.67
N LEU A 95 8.13 1.55 -10.17
CA LEU A 95 9.33 1.46 -11.01
C LEU A 95 9.14 0.43 -12.14
N LEU A 96 8.52 -0.70 -11.83
CA LEU A 96 8.24 -1.75 -12.81
C LEU A 96 7.07 -1.45 -13.74
N PHE A 97 6.15 -0.55 -13.36
CA PHE A 97 4.90 -0.31 -14.08
C PHE A 97 5.08 -0.03 -15.58
N PRO A 98 5.95 0.88 -16.04
CA PRO A 98 6.09 1.15 -17.48
C PRO A 98 6.61 -0.06 -18.26
N LEU A 99 7.45 -0.90 -17.64
CA LEU A 99 7.96 -2.13 -18.24
C LEU A 99 6.82 -3.16 -18.38
N LEU A 100 6.08 -3.40 -17.29
CA LEU A 100 4.93 -4.31 -17.28
C LEU A 100 3.84 -3.86 -18.26
N GLN A 101 3.54 -2.56 -18.33
CA GLN A 101 2.56 -2.01 -19.25
C GLN A 101 2.96 -2.25 -20.73
N ARG A 102 4.23 -2.02 -21.07
CA ARG A 102 4.75 -2.30 -22.40
C ARG A 102 4.72 -3.81 -22.71
N GLY A 103 5.11 -4.63 -21.74
CA GLY A 103 5.09 -6.10 -21.85
C GLY A 103 3.68 -6.64 -22.12
N LEU A 104 2.70 -6.21 -21.31
CA LEU A 104 1.31 -6.61 -21.46
C LEU A 104 0.71 -6.22 -22.82
N ARG A 105 1.11 -5.08 -23.37
CA ARG A 105 0.65 -4.64 -24.69
C ARG A 105 1.27 -5.44 -25.84
N LYS A 106 2.55 -5.78 -25.74
CA LYS A 106 3.29 -6.45 -26.83
C LYS A 106 3.16 -7.98 -26.75
N ARG A 107 3.33 -8.56 -25.59
CA ARG A 107 3.36 -10.02 -25.38
C ARG A 107 2.78 -10.38 -24.00
N PRO A 108 1.46 -10.32 -23.81
CA PRO A 108 0.83 -10.49 -22.49
C PRO A 108 1.17 -11.84 -21.84
N TRP A 109 1.11 -12.92 -22.60
CA TRP A 109 1.45 -14.28 -22.11
C TRP A 109 2.90 -14.38 -21.62
N LEU A 110 3.85 -13.77 -22.34
CA LEU A 110 5.28 -13.76 -21.94
C LEU A 110 5.49 -12.93 -20.68
N THR A 111 4.82 -11.80 -20.54
CA THR A 111 4.89 -10.95 -19.35
C THR A 111 4.40 -11.72 -18.12
N TRP A 112 3.29 -12.45 -18.24
CA TRP A 112 2.79 -13.32 -17.17
C TRP A 112 3.75 -14.48 -16.89
N ALA A 113 4.25 -15.16 -17.91
CA ALA A 113 5.21 -16.27 -17.73
C ALA A 113 6.48 -15.83 -17.01
N LEU A 114 7.07 -14.69 -17.39
CA LEU A 114 8.25 -14.13 -16.73
C LEU A 114 7.95 -13.70 -15.29
N THR A 115 6.78 -13.09 -15.05
CA THR A 115 6.35 -12.71 -13.70
C THR A 115 6.24 -13.96 -12.80
N LEU A 116 5.57 -15.00 -13.28
CA LEU A 116 5.42 -16.24 -12.51
C LEU A 116 6.76 -16.97 -12.32
N ALA A 117 7.63 -16.95 -13.33
CA ALA A 117 8.98 -17.53 -13.23
C ALA A 117 9.83 -16.85 -12.14
N VAL A 118 9.62 -15.56 -11.87
CA VAL A 118 10.28 -14.84 -10.76
C VAL A 118 9.57 -15.11 -9.42
N CYS A 119 8.25 -15.13 -9.41
CA CYS A 119 7.49 -15.15 -8.16
C CYS A 119 7.32 -16.56 -7.58
N ILE A 120 7.21 -17.60 -8.40
CA ILE A 120 7.09 -18.99 -7.91
C ILE A 120 8.31 -19.39 -7.05
N PRO A 121 9.57 -19.18 -7.46
CA PRO A 121 10.72 -19.46 -6.61
C PRO A 121 10.70 -18.69 -5.28
N VAL A 122 10.25 -17.44 -5.29
CA VAL A 122 10.15 -16.61 -4.08
C VAL A 122 9.19 -17.22 -3.04
N HIS A 123 8.07 -17.78 -3.50
CA HIS A 123 7.13 -18.51 -2.64
C HIS A 123 7.71 -19.84 -2.17
N LEU A 124 8.31 -20.63 -3.07
CA LEU A 124 8.90 -21.93 -2.73
C LEU A 124 10.08 -21.81 -1.76
N LEU A 125 10.88 -20.74 -1.87
CA LEU A 125 12.00 -20.45 -0.96
C LEU A 125 11.58 -19.78 0.34
N GLY A 126 10.29 -19.53 0.53
CA GLY A 126 9.75 -18.93 1.76
C GLY A 126 10.22 -17.50 2.02
N TRP A 127 10.54 -16.72 0.99
CA TRP A 127 11.00 -15.35 1.14
C TRP A 127 9.97 -14.46 1.85
N ASP A 128 10.46 -13.39 2.50
CA ASP A 128 9.64 -12.48 3.28
C ASP A 128 8.53 -11.85 2.42
N ALA A 129 7.32 -11.81 2.98
CA ALA A 129 6.14 -11.22 2.32
C ALA A 129 6.29 -9.71 2.02
N ARG A 130 7.25 -9.03 2.64
CA ARG A 130 7.53 -7.61 2.40
C ARG A 130 8.33 -7.37 1.12
N LEU A 131 8.91 -8.41 0.53
CA LEU A 131 9.68 -8.29 -0.71
C LEU A 131 8.74 -8.07 -1.91
N VAL A 132 9.09 -7.13 -2.76
CA VAL A 132 8.27 -6.72 -3.92
C VAL A 132 7.92 -7.86 -4.87
N ALA A 133 8.81 -8.85 -5.00
CA ALA A 133 8.59 -10.00 -5.87
C ALA A 133 7.33 -10.79 -5.51
N VAL A 134 6.92 -10.78 -4.25
CA VAL A 134 5.65 -11.40 -3.79
C VAL A 134 4.43 -10.69 -4.38
N HIS A 135 4.50 -9.38 -4.60
CA HIS A 135 3.36 -8.54 -4.97
C HIS A 135 3.24 -8.24 -6.48
N ILE A 136 4.24 -8.63 -7.29
CA ILE A 136 4.19 -8.39 -8.74
C ILE A 136 2.99 -9.07 -9.41
N PRO A 137 2.64 -10.34 -9.11
CA PRO A 137 1.48 -11.00 -9.74
C PRO A 137 0.15 -10.31 -9.43
N GLU A 138 -0.05 -9.86 -8.18
CA GLU A 138 -1.24 -9.14 -7.76
C GLU A 138 -1.37 -7.79 -8.48
N PHE A 139 -0.25 -7.09 -8.65
CA PHE A 139 -0.20 -5.84 -9.38
C PHE A 139 -0.47 -6.03 -10.87
N LEU A 140 0.15 -7.04 -11.48
CA LEU A 140 -0.04 -7.42 -12.88
C LEU A 140 -1.49 -7.88 -13.14
N PHE A 141 -2.07 -8.65 -12.21
CA PHE A 141 -3.48 -9.02 -12.26
C PHE A 141 -4.38 -7.79 -12.31
N GLY A 142 -4.14 -6.80 -11.44
CA GLY A 142 -4.85 -5.53 -11.47
C GLY A 142 -4.75 -4.82 -12.84
N MET A 143 -3.56 -4.82 -13.45
CA MET A 143 -3.34 -4.21 -14.76
C MET A 143 -4.11 -4.94 -15.89
N THR A 144 -4.20 -6.27 -15.83
CA THR A 144 -4.88 -7.09 -16.83
C THR A 144 -6.39 -7.22 -16.61
N PHE A 145 -6.85 -6.92 -15.38
CA PHE A 145 -8.26 -7.05 -15.01
C PHE A 145 -9.22 -6.33 -15.97
N LEU A 146 -8.81 -5.16 -16.47
CA LEU A 146 -9.64 -4.35 -17.36
C LEU A 146 -9.88 -5.00 -18.73
N THR A 147 -8.96 -5.88 -19.16
CA THR A 147 -9.07 -6.61 -20.42
C THR A 147 -9.91 -7.88 -20.31
N LEU A 148 -10.25 -8.30 -19.08
CA LEU A 148 -11.07 -9.49 -18.86
C LEU A 148 -12.52 -9.22 -19.28
N ALA A 149 -13.05 -10.10 -20.13
CA ALA A 149 -14.45 -10.06 -20.51
C ALA A 149 -15.37 -10.20 -19.30
N GLY A 150 -16.54 -9.56 -19.32
CA GLY A 150 -17.49 -9.58 -18.19
C GLY A 150 -17.82 -11.01 -17.76
N ARG A 151 -18.13 -11.90 -18.73
CA ARG A 151 -18.43 -13.32 -18.46
C ARG A 151 -17.28 -14.05 -17.75
N THR A 152 -16.04 -13.78 -18.13
CA THR A 152 -14.85 -14.37 -17.48
C THR A 152 -14.74 -13.98 -15.99
N ARG A 153 -15.16 -12.76 -15.63
CA ARG A 153 -15.12 -12.28 -14.25
C ARG A 153 -16.04 -13.08 -13.33
N TYR A 154 -17.25 -13.46 -13.80
CA TYR A 154 -18.20 -14.27 -13.02
C TYR A 154 -17.66 -15.67 -12.72
N ILE A 155 -16.87 -16.24 -13.61
CA ILE A 155 -16.28 -17.58 -13.43
C ILE A 155 -14.99 -17.48 -12.60
N LEU A 156 -14.16 -16.47 -12.87
CA LEU A 156 -12.84 -16.34 -12.25
C LEU A 156 -12.92 -16.00 -10.75
N ALA A 157 -13.88 -15.19 -10.33
CA ALA A 157 -14.02 -14.82 -8.92
C ALA A 157 -14.20 -16.03 -8.00
N PRO A 158 -15.19 -16.92 -8.21
CA PRO A 158 -15.36 -18.11 -7.36
C PRO A 158 -14.19 -19.08 -7.46
N LEU A 159 -13.56 -19.23 -8.64
CA LEU A 159 -12.39 -20.08 -8.80
C LEU A 159 -11.21 -19.60 -7.99
N LEU A 160 -10.94 -18.29 -7.97
CA LEU A 160 -9.87 -17.70 -7.17
C LEU A 160 -10.16 -17.85 -5.66
N LEU A 161 -11.40 -17.66 -5.24
CA LEU A 161 -11.79 -17.84 -3.83
C LEU A 161 -11.68 -19.32 -3.40
N ALA A 162 -12.11 -20.25 -4.24
CA ALA A 162 -11.92 -21.67 -4.00
C ALA A 162 -10.44 -22.04 -3.96
N GLY A 163 -9.64 -21.52 -4.88
CA GLY A 163 -8.18 -21.66 -4.87
C GLY A 163 -7.53 -21.11 -3.61
N ALA A 164 -8.03 -19.98 -3.06
CA ALA A 164 -7.55 -19.44 -1.81
C ALA A 164 -7.80 -20.39 -0.63
N VAL A 165 -8.99 -20.99 -0.55
CA VAL A 165 -9.32 -21.98 0.47
C VAL A 165 -8.41 -23.20 0.38
N LEU A 166 -8.14 -23.68 -0.84
CA LEU A 166 -7.26 -24.82 -1.07
C LEU A 166 -5.79 -24.51 -0.77
N ALA A 167 -5.35 -23.27 -1.00
CA ALA A 167 -3.98 -22.85 -0.74
C ALA A 167 -3.70 -22.54 0.75
N GLN A 168 -4.74 -22.32 1.56
CA GLN A 168 -4.62 -21.90 2.96
C GLN A 168 -3.71 -22.79 3.81
N PRO A 169 -3.70 -24.13 3.68
CA PRO A 169 -2.80 -24.96 4.47
C PRO A 169 -1.32 -24.89 4.06
N TRP A 170 -1.01 -24.34 2.88
CA TRP A 170 0.33 -24.41 2.30
C TRP A 170 1.07 -23.07 2.30
N ASP A 171 0.43 -22.00 1.85
CA ASP A 171 1.06 -20.67 1.80
C ASP A 171 0.03 -19.55 1.99
N GLY A 172 0.17 -18.84 3.12
CA GLY A 172 -0.68 -17.70 3.45
C GLY A 172 -0.57 -16.53 2.46
N LYS A 173 0.57 -16.37 1.79
CA LYS A 173 0.79 -15.30 0.79
C LYS A 173 -0.04 -15.60 -0.47
N ILE A 174 0.02 -16.84 -0.96
CA ILE A 174 -0.79 -17.30 -2.11
C ILE A 174 -2.28 -17.20 -1.74
N THR A 175 -2.66 -17.65 -0.55
CA THR A 175 -4.04 -17.53 -0.04
C THR A 175 -4.52 -16.07 -0.09
N CYS A 176 -3.75 -15.13 0.46
CA CYS A 176 -4.09 -13.72 0.44
C CYS A 176 -4.17 -13.13 -0.97
N ALA A 177 -3.25 -13.51 -1.87
CA ALA A 177 -3.24 -13.06 -3.26
C ALA A 177 -4.49 -13.52 -4.02
N LEU A 178 -4.83 -14.80 -3.92
CA LEU A 178 -6.01 -15.39 -4.57
C LEU A 178 -7.31 -14.84 -3.98
N ALA A 179 -7.42 -14.77 -2.65
CA ALA A 179 -8.58 -14.19 -1.97
C ALA A 179 -8.75 -12.71 -2.35
N GLY A 180 -7.68 -11.94 -2.31
CA GLY A 180 -7.68 -10.53 -2.68
C GLY A 180 -8.11 -10.28 -4.12
N ALA A 181 -7.63 -11.10 -5.06
CA ALA A 181 -8.03 -11.04 -6.47
C ALA A 181 -9.52 -11.42 -6.65
N GLY A 182 -9.99 -12.49 -5.99
CA GLY A 182 -11.38 -12.92 -6.03
C GLY A 182 -12.34 -11.86 -5.47
N VAL A 183 -12.04 -11.32 -4.29
CA VAL A 183 -12.81 -10.24 -3.66
C VAL A 183 -12.79 -8.98 -4.52
N PHE A 184 -11.65 -8.62 -5.12
CA PHE A 184 -11.56 -7.48 -6.03
C PHE A 184 -12.49 -7.61 -7.23
N ILE A 185 -12.57 -8.80 -7.84
CA ILE A 185 -13.53 -9.05 -8.94
C ILE A 185 -14.97 -8.92 -8.44
N LEU A 186 -15.32 -9.51 -7.29
CA LEU A 186 -16.67 -9.40 -6.73
C LEU A 186 -17.08 -7.96 -6.47
N LEU A 187 -16.19 -7.15 -5.88
CA LEU A 187 -16.43 -5.72 -5.66
C LEU A 187 -16.59 -4.97 -6.98
N ALA A 188 -15.81 -5.32 -8.01
CA ALA A 188 -15.94 -4.72 -9.34
C ALA A 188 -17.25 -5.11 -10.03
N LEU A 189 -17.73 -6.34 -9.83
CA LEU A 189 -19.05 -6.80 -10.32
C LEU A 189 -20.20 -6.12 -9.55
N ALA A 190 -20.01 -5.85 -8.26
CA ALA A 190 -20.98 -5.12 -7.43
C ALA A 190 -20.96 -3.59 -7.66
N ALA A 191 -19.93 -3.06 -8.33
CA ALA A 191 -19.78 -1.62 -8.52
C ALA A 191 -21.02 -0.93 -9.15
N PRO A 192 -21.74 -1.51 -10.13
CA PRO A 192 -22.97 -0.92 -10.66
C PRO A 192 -24.09 -0.75 -9.62
N LEU A 193 -24.13 -1.61 -8.59
CA LEU A 193 -25.10 -1.50 -7.49
C LEU A 193 -24.81 -0.29 -6.58
N LEU A 194 -23.53 0.11 -6.52
CA LEU A 194 -23.03 1.24 -5.76
C LEU A 194 -22.97 2.52 -6.60
N ASP A 195 -23.39 2.45 -7.87
CA ASP A 195 -23.32 3.57 -8.81
C ASP A 195 -24.48 4.57 -8.59
N ARG A 196 -24.55 5.08 -7.37
CA ARG A 196 -25.50 6.07 -6.89
C ARG A 196 -24.75 7.30 -6.36
N PRO A 197 -25.39 8.50 -6.34
CA PRO A 197 -24.72 9.73 -5.91
C PRO A 197 -24.07 9.64 -4.53
N TRP A 198 -24.76 9.04 -3.55
CA TRP A 198 -24.23 8.91 -2.19
C TRP A 198 -23.00 7.99 -2.07
N PRO A 199 -23.01 6.72 -2.55
CA PRO A 199 -21.82 5.87 -2.48
C PRO A 199 -20.64 6.43 -3.27
N ARG A 200 -20.91 7.08 -4.42
CA ARG A 200 -19.86 7.78 -5.19
C ARG A 200 -19.21 8.90 -4.39
N ALA A 201 -20.02 9.74 -3.72
CA ALA A 201 -19.50 10.83 -2.90
C ALA A 201 -18.66 10.33 -1.73
N VAL A 202 -19.13 9.29 -1.02
CA VAL A 202 -18.39 8.66 0.07
C VAL A 202 -17.08 8.05 -0.46
N GLY A 203 -17.12 7.27 -1.55
CA GLY A 203 -15.95 6.68 -2.16
C GLY A 203 -14.92 7.72 -2.61
N ALA A 204 -15.37 8.83 -3.17
CA ALA A 204 -14.49 9.93 -3.56
C ALA A 204 -13.82 10.61 -2.36
N GLN A 205 -14.50 10.77 -1.24
CA GLN A 205 -13.90 11.29 0.00
C GLN A 205 -12.90 10.31 0.60
N LEU A 206 -13.26 9.02 0.71
CA LEU A 206 -12.36 7.99 1.20
C LEU A 206 -11.10 7.88 0.32
N ALA A 207 -11.22 7.97 -1.00
CA ALA A 207 -10.08 7.97 -1.90
C ALA A 207 -9.12 9.13 -1.66
N LYS A 208 -9.63 10.34 -1.34
CA LYS A 208 -8.80 11.52 -1.05
C LYS A 208 -7.97 11.39 0.22
N ILE A 209 -8.48 10.69 1.22
CA ILE A 209 -7.82 10.56 2.52
C ILE A 209 -7.08 9.22 2.68
N SER A 210 -7.29 8.26 1.77
CA SER A 210 -6.82 6.87 1.88
C SER A 210 -5.31 6.78 2.13
N TYR A 211 -4.52 7.62 1.45
CA TYR A 211 -3.08 7.62 1.64
C TYR A 211 -2.66 8.18 3.01
N ALA A 212 -3.32 9.21 3.50
CA ALA A 212 -3.09 9.73 4.86
C ALA A 212 -3.51 8.70 5.92
N VAL A 213 -4.67 8.04 5.74
CA VAL A 213 -5.12 6.93 6.60
C VAL A 213 -4.06 5.82 6.61
N PHE A 214 -3.55 5.43 5.44
CA PHE A 214 -2.49 4.44 5.33
C PHE A 214 -1.24 4.82 6.15
N LEU A 215 -0.80 6.07 6.13
CA LEU A 215 0.39 6.51 6.85
C LEU A 215 0.21 6.53 8.38
N VAL A 216 -1.00 6.79 8.89
CA VAL A 216 -1.23 6.95 10.33
C VAL A 216 -1.78 5.71 11.03
N HIS A 217 -2.49 4.81 10.31
CA HIS A 217 -3.20 3.70 10.94
C HIS A 217 -2.28 2.73 11.67
N HIS A 218 -1.10 2.44 11.11
CA HIS A 218 -0.16 1.49 11.70
C HIS A 218 0.45 2.02 13.01
N VAL A 219 0.73 3.31 13.07
CA VAL A 219 1.21 3.96 14.29
C VAL A 219 0.17 3.84 15.40
N LEU A 220 -1.08 4.18 15.10
CA LEU A 220 -2.16 4.16 16.07
C LEU A 220 -2.47 2.76 16.58
N ILE A 221 -2.45 1.73 15.71
CA ILE A 221 -2.68 0.36 16.18
C ILE A 221 -1.53 -0.14 17.05
N GLN A 222 -0.29 0.24 16.78
CA GLN A 222 0.85 -0.08 17.62
C GLN A 222 0.75 0.57 18.99
N GLU A 223 0.38 1.86 19.06
CA GLU A 223 0.15 2.56 20.32
C GLU A 223 -0.98 1.93 21.13
N LEU A 224 -2.10 1.56 20.49
CA LEU A 224 -3.19 0.87 21.16
C LEU A 224 -2.76 -0.51 21.69
N ALA A 225 -2.04 -1.28 20.89
CA ALA A 225 -1.55 -2.61 21.30
C ALA A 225 -0.50 -2.52 22.44
N ALA A 226 0.22 -1.40 22.54
CA ALA A 226 1.13 -1.18 23.65
C ALA A 226 0.42 -0.81 24.98
N HIS A 227 -0.79 -0.23 24.90
CA HIS A 227 -1.54 0.22 26.08
C HIS A 227 -2.61 -0.77 26.55
N PHE A 228 -3.09 -1.65 25.66
CA PHE A 228 -4.16 -2.61 25.94
C PHE A 228 -3.70 -4.03 25.66
N ASP A 229 -3.91 -4.93 26.61
CA ASP A 229 -3.74 -6.36 26.37
C ASP A 229 -4.95 -6.89 25.56
N LEU A 230 -4.78 -6.95 24.23
CA LEU A 230 -5.84 -7.35 23.31
C LEU A 230 -6.31 -8.80 23.51
N ALA A 231 -5.50 -9.64 24.18
CA ALA A 231 -5.84 -11.06 24.41
C ALA A 231 -6.89 -11.25 25.51
N VAL A 232 -6.96 -10.32 26.47
CA VAL A 232 -7.88 -10.39 27.61
C VAL A 232 -9.14 -9.56 27.46
N LEU A 233 -9.24 -8.75 26.40
CA LEU A 233 -10.41 -7.88 26.16
C LEU A 233 -11.65 -8.71 25.83
N SER A 234 -12.79 -8.29 26.40
CA SER A 234 -14.09 -8.84 26.00
C SER A 234 -14.42 -8.43 24.55
N ARG A 235 -15.30 -9.17 23.87
CA ARG A 235 -15.77 -8.82 22.51
C ARG A 235 -16.36 -7.41 22.42
N ARG A 236 -17.02 -6.93 23.49
CA ARG A 236 -17.60 -5.57 23.54
C ARG A 236 -16.49 -4.52 23.61
N ASP A 237 -15.50 -4.73 24.48
CA ASP A 237 -14.38 -3.80 24.62
C ASP A 237 -13.53 -3.77 23.36
N THR A 238 -13.31 -4.92 22.72
CA THR A 238 -12.62 -5.00 21.42
C THR A 238 -13.39 -4.22 20.34
N ALA A 239 -14.72 -4.37 20.27
CA ALA A 239 -15.54 -3.63 19.32
C ALA A 239 -15.51 -2.11 19.58
N PHE A 240 -15.59 -1.71 20.86
CA PHE A 240 -15.49 -0.31 21.25
C PHE A 240 -14.11 0.27 20.90
N LEU A 241 -13.04 -0.44 21.27
CA LEU A 241 -11.68 -0.04 20.96
C LEU A 241 -11.44 0.08 19.45
N PHE A 242 -12.03 -0.82 18.65
CA PHE A 242 -11.95 -0.75 17.18
C PHE A 242 -12.64 0.52 16.64
N VAL A 243 -13.80 0.90 17.18
CA VAL A 243 -14.47 2.15 16.80
C VAL A 243 -13.63 3.36 17.17
N VAL A 244 -13.05 3.38 18.36
CA VAL A 244 -12.13 4.45 18.81
C VAL A 244 -10.91 4.53 17.90
N TYR A 245 -10.31 3.39 17.57
CA TYR A 245 -9.19 3.30 16.62
C TYR A 245 -9.55 3.87 15.24
N LEU A 246 -10.70 3.52 14.69
CA LEU A 246 -11.15 4.06 13.41
C LEU A 246 -11.32 5.58 13.49
N ALA A 247 -12.01 6.08 14.52
CA ALA A 247 -12.24 7.51 14.70
C ALA A 247 -10.90 8.27 14.83
N ALA A 248 -9.97 7.77 15.64
CA ALA A 248 -8.64 8.34 15.81
C ALA A 248 -7.84 8.32 14.50
N THR A 249 -7.92 7.23 13.73
CA THR A 249 -7.25 7.11 12.42
C THR A 249 -7.76 8.14 11.42
N PHE A 250 -9.08 8.33 11.33
CA PHE A 250 -9.66 9.35 10.45
C PHE A 250 -9.31 10.76 10.91
N ALA A 251 -9.35 11.03 12.22
CA ALA A 251 -8.98 12.32 12.78
C ALA A 251 -7.51 12.66 12.49
N ALA A 252 -6.60 11.72 12.75
CA ALA A 252 -5.16 11.88 12.49
C ALA A 252 -4.88 12.08 10.99
N ALA A 253 -5.55 11.32 10.09
CA ALA A 253 -5.42 11.50 8.67
C ALA A 253 -5.87 12.90 8.19
N HIS A 254 -6.98 13.41 8.72
CA HIS A 254 -7.45 14.77 8.42
C HIS A 254 -6.48 15.83 8.96
N ALA A 255 -5.99 15.66 10.19
CA ALA A 255 -4.99 16.56 10.79
C ALA A 255 -3.70 16.60 9.96
N LEU A 256 -3.21 15.45 9.50
CA LEU A 256 -2.03 15.35 8.64
C LEU A 256 -2.23 16.08 7.30
N LEU A 257 -3.38 15.90 6.66
CA LEU A 257 -3.72 16.59 5.41
C LEU A 257 -3.91 18.10 5.62
N TRP A 258 -4.50 18.51 6.73
CA TRP A 258 -4.60 19.91 7.10
C TRP A 258 -3.23 20.54 7.29
N LEU A 259 -2.34 19.88 8.05
CA LEU A 259 -0.98 20.33 8.26
C LEU A 259 -0.21 20.47 6.93
N GLN A 260 -0.34 19.48 6.03
CA GLN A 260 0.27 19.55 4.71
C GLN A 260 -0.21 20.76 3.90
N ARG A 261 -1.52 21.05 3.94
CA ARG A 261 -2.09 22.21 3.23
C ARG A 261 -1.56 23.51 3.81
N THR A 262 -1.58 23.66 5.14
CA THR A 262 -1.08 24.86 5.84
C THR A 262 0.39 25.12 5.51
N LEU A 263 1.23 24.08 5.54
CA LEU A 263 2.64 24.22 5.16
C LEU A 263 2.82 24.62 3.70
N ARG A 264 2.04 24.06 2.79
CA ARG A 264 2.10 24.44 1.36
C ARG A 264 1.67 25.89 1.13
N THR A 265 0.60 26.35 1.77
CA THR A 265 0.16 27.75 1.64
C THR A 265 1.14 28.72 2.28
N GLY A 266 1.72 28.37 3.44
CA GLY A 266 2.75 29.18 4.09
C GLY A 266 4.02 29.30 3.23
N LEU A 267 4.51 28.20 2.67
CA LEU A 267 5.67 28.20 1.76
C LEU A 267 5.41 29.00 0.48
N ALA A 268 4.22 28.88 -0.11
CA ALA A 268 3.85 29.66 -1.30
C ALA A 268 3.78 31.16 -0.99
N ALA A 269 3.39 31.55 0.20
CA ALA A 269 3.38 32.96 0.62
C ALA A 269 4.79 33.53 0.84
N LEU A 270 5.75 32.66 1.29
CA LEU A 270 7.14 33.07 1.50
C LEU A 270 7.99 33.07 0.23
N CYS A 271 7.63 32.25 -0.76
CA CYS A 271 8.36 32.10 -2.01
C CYS A 271 7.41 32.22 -3.22
N PRO A 272 6.93 33.41 -3.59
CA PRO A 272 5.96 33.59 -4.66
C PRO A 272 6.51 33.28 -6.07
N GLN A 273 7.79 32.91 -6.19
CA GLN A 273 8.47 32.63 -7.49
C GLN A 273 8.83 31.18 -7.73
N ILE A 274 8.36 30.20 -6.89
CA ILE A 274 8.52 28.77 -7.12
C ILE A 274 7.16 28.16 -7.46
#